data_db164311471930a046c066ccc33aa0a3
#
_entry.id   db164311471930a046c066ccc33aa0a3
#
_cell.length_a   1.000
_cell.length_b   1.000
_cell.length_c   1.000
_cell.angle_alpha   90.00
_cell.angle_beta   90.00
_cell.angle_gamma   90.00
#
_symmetry.space_group_name_H-M   'P 1'
#
loop_
_entity.id
_entity.type
_entity.pdbx_description
1 polymer ?
#
loop_
_entity_poly.entity_id
_entity_poly.type
_entity_poly.pdbx_seq_one_letter_code
_entity_poly.pdbx_strand_id
1 'polypeptide(L)'
;MAKKNCNNEGSIYRRKNGTWAAQYTVWTAEGRKRRSVSGKTRAEVSRKLTEAMADRDGGPLYDAGKLTISEYLDCWLADSVKGTVKETTYANYAYITHKHISPALGHVKLKTLIPAHVRGFYGEKAGTNLSAATVKKMHVVLRKALSQAVSDGLIPRNAADGVKPPRVSAPGEEIRPLDSEECASFLEASRGERLEALYMVAVHCGLREGELLALRWEDVCLEAVKPAVLVRRTLTRGENGRGWVVGASTKSGQGRRVRLTRQAASTLKDHRKRQLEERLRLAGLWQDHDLVFPNETGSLFNPSNLRNRSFKRIKARANVREDLRFHDLRHTCATLLLSEGVNVKVVSELLGHASITITLNTYAHVLPDMQDSAADAMEAALS
;
A
#
# COMPACT_ATOMS: atom_id res chain seq x y z
N MET A 1 -39.29 -1.52 -53.35
CA MET A 1 -38.88 -0.29 -52.68
C MET A 1 -37.74 -0.65 -51.70
N ALA A 2 -36.53 -0.15 -51.93
CA ALA A 2 -35.39 -0.41 -51.03
C ALA A 2 -35.58 0.39 -49.75
N LYS A 3 -35.61 -0.27 -48.59
CA LYS A 3 -35.61 0.38 -47.27
C LYS A 3 -34.38 1.29 -47.14
N LYS A 4 -34.60 2.60 -47.01
CA LYS A 4 -33.54 3.54 -46.62
C LYS A 4 -33.05 3.15 -45.20
N ASN A 5 -31.78 2.75 -45.09
CA ASN A 5 -31.14 2.55 -43.79
C ASN A 5 -31.07 3.89 -43.02
N CYS A 6 -31.35 3.87 -41.73
CA CYS A 6 -31.23 5.03 -40.85
C CYS A 6 -29.81 5.59 -40.87
N ASN A 7 -29.70 6.92 -40.75
CA ASN A 7 -28.40 7.62 -40.67
C ASN A 7 -27.64 7.16 -39.45
N ASN A 8 -26.75 6.21 -39.59
CA ASN A 8 -25.68 5.74 -38.67
C ASN A 8 -25.44 4.23 -38.72
N GLU A 9 -26.20 3.46 -39.45
CA GLU A 9 -26.14 1.99 -39.50
C GLU A 9 -25.19 1.50 -40.58
N GLY A 10 -24.08 1.97 -40.89
CA GLY A 10 -23.14 1.48 -41.89
C GLY A 10 -23.77 0.82 -43.13
N SER A 11 -23.21 0.97 -44.29
CA SER A 11 -23.74 0.37 -45.53
C SER A 11 -22.85 -0.78 -46.00
N ILE A 12 -23.49 -1.96 -46.25
CA ILE A 12 -22.81 -3.14 -46.82
C ILE A 12 -23.03 -3.14 -48.32
N TYR A 13 -21.95 -3.24 -49.11
CA TYR A 13 -22.02 -3.28 -50.57
C TYR A 13 -21.01 -4.27 -51.16
N ARG A 14 -21.22 -4.71 -52.40
CA ARG A 14 -20.30 -5.59 -53.13
C ARG A 14 -19.41 -4.76 -54.04
N ARG A 15 -18.10 -4.94 -53.95
CA ARG A 15 -17.10 -4.26 -54.78
C ARG A 15 -17.08 -4.91 -56.18
N LYS A 16 -16.57 -4.19 -57.19
CA LYS A 16 -16.44 -4.69 -58.58
C LYS A 16 -15.52 -5.94 -58.68
N ASN A 17 -14.63 -6.13 -57.72
CA ASN A 17 -13.77 -7.32 -57.64
C ASN A 17 -14.43 -8.52 -56.94
N GLY A 18 -15.76 -8.49 -56.73
CA GLY A 18 -16.52 -9.58 -56.12
C GLY A 18 -16.47 -9.66 -54.59
N THR A 19 -15.64 -8.91 -53.91
CA THR A 19 -15.57 -8.88 -52.44
C THR A 19 -16.66 -8.01 -51.83
N TRP A 20 -17.10 -8.35 -50.63
CA TRP A 20 -18.03 -7.54 -49.85
C TRP A 20 -17.29 -6.51 -49.00
N ALA A 21 -17.86 -5.32 -48.84
CA ALA A 21 -17.33 -4.27 -47.96
C ALA A 21 -18.46 -3.53 -47.26
N ALA A 22 -18.17 -3.01 -46.08
CA ALA A 22 -19.06 -2.07 -45.39
C ALA A 22 -18.26 -0.84 -44.95
N GLN A 23 -18.97 0.30 -44.96
CA GLN A 23 -18.41 1.56 -44.45
C GLN A 23 -19.21 2.04 -43.24
N TYR A 24 -18.52 2.52 -42.24
CA TYR A 24 -19.11 3.11 -41.04
C TYR A 24 -18.31 4.38 -40.64
N THR A 25 -18.96 5.24 -39.88
CA THR A 25 -18.38 6.50 -39.45
C THR A 25 -17.94 6.42 -38.01
N VAL A 26 -16.72 6.87 -37.70
CA VAL A 26 -16.18 7.05 -36.33
C VAL A 26 -15.94 8.53 -36.09
N TRP A 27 -16.23 8.98 -34.85
CA TRP A 27 -15.87 10.30 -34.42
C TRP A 27 -14.52 10.20 -33.68
N THR A 28 -13.54 11.02 -34.06
CA THR A 28 -12.22 11.11 -33.44
C THR A 28 -12.01 12.52 -32.93
N ALA A 29 -10.99 12.73 -32.10
CA ALA A 29 -10.61 14.07 -31.63
C ALA A 29 -10.34 15.06 -32.78
N GLU A 30 -9.99 14.56 -33.97
CA GLU A 30 -9.74 15.33 -35.19
C GLU A 30 -10.98 15.45 -36.08
N GLY A 31 -12.16 14.97 -35.64
CA GLY A 31 -13.42 15.05 -36.38
C GLY A 31 -13.90 13.69 -36.92
N ARG A 32 -14.88 13.78 -37.86
CA ARG A 32 -15.57 12.64 -38.45
C ARG A 32 -14.70 11.90 -39.46
N LYS A 33 -14.33 10.63 -39.19
CA LYS A 33 -13.57 9.76 -40.12
C LYS A 33 -14.42 8.57 -40.59
N ARG A 34 -14.33 8.19 -41.87
CA ARG A 34 -14.95 6.98 -42.40
C ARG A 34 -13.96 5.83 -42.34
N ARG A 35 -14.40 4.68 -41.80
CA ARG A 35 -13.66 3.42 -41.84
C ARG A 35 -14.43 2.38 -42.68
N SER A 36 -13.69 1.38 -43.17
CA SER A 36 -14.28 0.29 -43.93
C SER A 36 -13.81 -1.07 -43.43
N VAL A 37 -14.71 -2.06 -43.45
CA VAL A 37 -14.40 -3.47 -43.25
C VAL A 37 -14.70 -4.25 -44.52
N SER A 38 -13.97 -5.32 -44.82
CA SER A 38 -14.16 -6.14 -46.00
C SER A 38 -14.02 -7.63 -45.71
N GLY A 39 -14.64 -8.46 -46.55
CA GLY A 39 -14.62 -9.91 -46.41
C GLY A 39 -15.06 -10.62 -47.70
N LYS A 40 -14.93 -11.94 -47.72
CA LYS A 40 -15.30 -12.77 -48.86
C LYS A 40 -16.81 -12.97 -48.97
N THR A 41 -17.55 -12.93 -47.88
CA THR A 41 -19.00 -13.12 -47.85
C THR A 41 -19.71 -11.95 -47.16
N ARG A 42 -20.99 -11.75 -47.51
CA ARG A 42 -21.84 -10.72 -46.90
C ARG A 42 -22.00 -10.96 -45.39
N ALA A 43 -22.13 -12.22 -44.95
CA ALA A 43 -22.26 -12.58 -43.54
C ALA A 43 -21.02 -12.24 -42.74
N GLU A 44 -19.82 -12.50 -43.29
CA GLU A 44 -18.54 -12.12 -42.67
C GLU A 44 -18.42 -10.62 -42.49
N VAL A 45 -18.80 -9.83 -43.52
CA VAL A 45 -18.75 -8.37 -43.46
C VAL A 45 -19.79 -7.82 -42.50
N SER A 46 -21.00 -8.43 -42.45
CA SER A 46 -22.03 -8.06 -41.49
C SER A 46 -21.55 -8.25 -40.03
N ARG A 47 -20.96 -9.41 -39.75
CA ARG A 47 -20.40 -9.69 -38.43
C ARG A 47 -19.28 -8.68 -38.06
N LYS A 48 -18.32 -8.47 -38.97
CA LYS A 48 -17.23 -7.49 -38.78
C LYS A 48 -17.76 -6.07 -38.61
N LEU A 49 -18.83 -5.70 -39.30
CA LEU A 49 -19.47 -4.39 -39.17
C LEU A 49 -20.14 -4.26 -37.80
N THR A 50 -20.87 -5.28 -37.32
CA THR A 50 -21.49 -5.29 -36.00
C THR A 50 -20.47 -5.18 -34.90
N GLU A 51 -19.36 -5.94 -34.99
CA GLU A 51 -18.22 -5.84 -34.05
C GLU A 51 -17.61 -4.45 -34.08
N ALA A 52 -17.36 -3.87 -35.24
CA ALA A 52 -16.79 -2.54 -35.38
C ALA A 52 -17.73 -1.40 -34.94
N MET A 53 -19.05 -1.59 -35.04
CA MET A 53 -20.05 -0.64 -34.54
C MET A 53 -20.20 -0.74 -33.01
N ALA A 54 -20.16 -1.93 -32.45
CA ALA A 54 -20.13 -2.13 -31.01
C ALA A 54 -18.86 -1.49 -30.40
N ASP A 55 -17.70 -1.63 -31.04
CA ASP A 55 -16.46 -0.95 -30.66
C ASP A 55 -16.56 0.59 -30.79
N ARG A 56 -17.32 1.12 -31.76
CA ARG A 56 -17.58 2.55 -31.93
C ARG A 56 -18.43 3.14 -30.80
N ASP A 57 -19.47 2.44 -30.41
CA ASP A 57 -20.46 2.90 -29.44
C ASP A 57 -19.95 2.71 -28.01
N GLY A 58 -18.86 1.94 -27.82
CA GLY A 58 -18.18 1.68 -26.54
C GLY A 58 -17.14 2.72 -26.11
N GLY A 59 -16.91 3.81 -26.88
CA GLY A 59 -16.04 4.94 -26.44
C GLY A 59 -14.71 5.08 -27.19
N PRO A 60 -13.88 6.07 -26.81
CA PRO A 60 -12.94 6.76 -27.68
C PRO A 60 -11.48 6.27 -27.58
N LEU A 61 -10.71 6.70 -28.54
CA LEU A 61 -9.28 7.07 -28.53
C LEU A 61 -8.22 6.01 -28.77
N TYR A 62 -8.40 4.73 -28.54
CA TYR A 62 -7.38 3.74 -28.88
C TYR A 62 -7.93 2.71 -29.88
N ASP A 63 -7.11 2.32 -30.88
CA ASP A 63 -7.41 1.13 -31.70
C ASP A 63 -7.21 -0.10 -30.78
N ALA A 64 -8.20 -0.36 -29.92
CA ALA A 64 -8.18 -1.40 -28.89
C ALA A 64 -7.89 -2.81 -29.46
N GLY A 65 -7.95 -2.96 -30.82
CA GLY A 65 -7.58 -4.20 -31.50
C GLY A 65 -6.07 -4.45 -31.55
N LYS A 66 -5.25 -3.42 -31.42
CA LYS A 66 -3.78 -3.52 -31.49
C LYS A 66 -3.10 -3.30 -30.14
N LEU A 67 -3.78 -2.66 -29.20
CA LEU A 67 -3.25 -2.28 -27.90
C LEU A 67 -2.78 -3.52 -27.11
N THR A 68 -1.52 -3.54 -26.73
CA THR A 68 -0.92 -4.57 -25.87
C THR A 68 -1.18 -4.29 -24.39
N ILE A 69 -1.04 -5.31 -23.55
CA ILE A 69 -1.16 -5.15 -22.08
C ILE A 69 -0.12 -4.15 -21.57
N SER A 70 1.14 -4.18 -22.06
CA SER A 70 2.17 -3.25 -21.62
C SER A 70 1.78 -1.80 -21.92
N GLU A 71 1.43 -1.50 -23.16
CA GLU A 71 1.00 -0.16 -23.58
C GLU A 71 -0.21 0.33 -22.79
N TYR A 72 -1.20 -0.55 -22.57
CA TYR A 72 -2.36 -0.21 -21.75
C TYR A 72 -2.00 0.11 -20.31
N LEU A 73 -1.15 -0.71 -19.66
CA LEU A 73 -0.75 -0.51 -18.27
C LEU A 73 0.04 0.78 -18.07
N ASP A 74 0.87 1.17 -19.05
CA ASP A 74 1.61 2.43 -19.02
C ASP A 74 0.64 3.63 -19.09
N CYS A 75 -0.33 3.60 -20.00
CA CYS A 75 -1.38 4.60 -20.06
C CYS A 75 -2.23 4.64 -18.78
N TRP A 76 -2.65 3.48 -18.28
CA TRP A 76 -3.43 3.38 -17.03
C TRP A 76 -2.69 3.98 -15.83
N LEU A 77 -1.38 3.72 -15.70
CA LEU A 77 -0.56 4.31 -14.65
C LEU A 77 -0.49 5.83 -14.78
N ALA A 78 -0.29 6.35 -16.00
CA ALA A 78 -0.15 7.77 -16.25
C ALA A 78 -1.47 8.54 -16.06
N ASP A 79 -2.57 8.02 -16.61
CA ASP A 79 -3.82 8.76 -16.75
C ASP A 79 -4.81 8.49 -15.61
N SER A 80 -4.85 7.24 -15.10
CA SER A 80 -5.87 6.83 -14.13
C SER A 80 -5.34 6.68 -12.70
N VAL A 81 -4.04 6.42 -12.52
CA VAL A 81 -3.47 6.17 -11.19
C VAL A 81 -2.71 7.37 -10.66
N LYS A 82 -1.90 8.02 -11.49
CA LYS A 82 -1.08 9.17 -11.10
C LYS A 82 -1.97 10.31 -10.58
N GLY A 83 -1.65 10.82 -9.40
CA GLY A 83 -2.44 11.87 -8.75
C GLY A 83 -3.73 11.40 -8.06
N THR A 84 -4.24 10.18 -8.34
CA THR A 84 -5.45 9.64 -7.68
C THR A 84 -5.13 8.82 -6.43
N VAL A 85 -3.89 8.36 -6.29
CA VAL A 85 -3.40 7.61 -5.13
C VAL A 85 -2.16 8.30 -4.54
N LYS A 86 -1.79 7.90 -3.32
CA LYS A 86 -0.52 8.37 -2.72
C LYS A 86 0.67 7.96 -3.59
N GLU A 87 1.70 8.80 -3.65
CA GLU A 87 2.92 8.57 -4.44
C GLU A 87 3.55 7.20 -4.17
N THR A 88 3.60 6.77 -2.90
CA THR A 88 4.09 5.44 -2.52
C THR A 88 3.26 4.29 -3.11
N THR A 89 1.95 4.48 -3.27
CA THR A 89 1.06 3.50 -3.90
C THR A 89 1.29 3.48 -5.41
N TYR A 90 1.43 4.66 -6.03
CA TYR A 90 1.78 4.78 -7.44
C TYR A 90 3.11 4.09 -7.74
N ALA A 91 4.17 4.40 -6.99
CA ALA A 91 5.48 3.78 -7.15
C ALA A 91 5.43 2.24 -7.01
N ASN A 92 4.63 1.73 -6.06
CA ASN A 92 4.44 0.29 -5.90
C ASN A 92 3.67 -0.34 -7.08
N TYR A 93 2.64 0.33 -7.61
CA TYR A 93 1.91 -0.15 -8.78
C TYR A 93 2.81 -0.15 -10.01
N ALA A 94 3.56 0.93 -10.25
CA ALA A 94 4.52 1.02 -11.33
C ALA A 94 5.60 -0.08 -11.23
N TYR A 95 6.16 -0.29 -10.04
CA TYR A 95 7.13 -1.37 -9.80
C TYR A 95 6.55 -2.75 -10.14
N ILE A 96 5.35 -3.07 -9.64
CA ILE A 96 4.70 -4.35 -9.91
C ILE A 96 4.41 -4.51 -11.41
N THR A 97 3.93 -3.47 -12.05
CA THR A 97 3.64 -3.46 -13.48
C THR A 97 4.90 -3.72 -14.30
N HIS A 98 5.93 -2.90 -14.14
CA HIS A 98 7.13 -2.99 -14.99
C HIS A 98 8.02 -4.18 -14.66
N LYS A 99 8.11 -4.57 -13.38
CA LYS A 99 8.99 -5.67 -12.94
C LYS A 99 8.37 -7.05 -13.16
N HIS A 100 7.05 -7.18 -13.04
CA HIS A 100 6.42 -8.49 -12.99
C HIS A 100 5.35 -8.72 -14.05
N ILE A 101 4.43 -7.76 -14.29
CA ILE A 101 3.30 -7.97 -15.19
C ILE A 101 3.71 -7.77 -16.65
N SER A 102 4.33 -6.63 -17.00
CA SER A 102 4.70 -6.32 -18.37
C SER A 102 5.70 -7.32 -19.00
N PRO A 103 6.72 -7.84 -18.28
CA PRO A 103 7.59 -8.85 -18.85
C PRO A 103 6.89 -10.18 -19.19
N ALA A 104 5.85 -10.55 -18.44
CA ALA A 104 5.16 -11.83 -18.63
C ALA A 104 3.93 -11.72 -19.55
N LEU A 105 3.13 -10.68 -19.41
CA LEU A 105 1.85 -10.51 -20.14
C LEU A 105 1.86 -9.35 -21.12
N GLY A 106 2.86 -8.47 -21.09
CA GLY A 106 2.88 -7.22 -21.81
C GLY A 106 2.76 -7.35 -23.32
N HIS A 107 3.25 -8.45 -23.91
CA HIS A 107 3.17 -8.73 -25.34
C HIS A 107 1.77 -9.20 -25.80
N VAL A 108 0.90 -9.61 -24.88
CA VAL A 108 -0.46 -10.06 -25.18
C VAL A 108 -1.32 -8.86 -25.53
N LYS A 109 -2.14 -8.97 -26.56
CA LYS A 109 -3.13 -7.92 -26.89
C LYS A 109 -4.23 -7.87 -25.84
N LEU A 110 -4.60 -6.67 -25.39
CA LEU A 110 -5.57 -6.45 -24.32
C LEU A 110 -6.91 -7.17 -24.58
N LYS A 111 -7.43 -7.11 -25.81
CA LYS A 111 -8.68 -7.79 -26.21
C LYS A 111 -8.58 -9.32 -26.24
N THR A 112 -7.38 -9.88 -26.36
CA THR A 112 -7.18 -11.33 -26.42
C THR A 112 -6.74 -11.95 -25.10
N LEU A 113 -6.62 -11.13 -24.05
CA LEU A 113 -6.30 -11.63 -22.72
C LEU A 113 -7.46 -12.47 -22.18
N ILE A 114 -7.15 -13.70 -21.82
CA ILE A 114 -8.13 -14.66 -21.26
C ILE A 114 -7.67 -15.12 -19.86
N PRO A 115 -8.59 -15.64 -19.03
CA PRO A 115 -8.25 -16.13 -17.70
C PRO A 115 -7.13 -17.19 -17.66
N ALA A 116 -6.95 -17.95 -18.74
CA ALA A 116 -5.85 -18.93 -18.84
C ALA A 116 -4.47 -18.26 -18.82
N HIS A 117 -4.28 -17.12 -19.50
CA HIS A 117 -3.04 -16.34 -19.48
C HIS A 117 -2.73 -15.85 -18.05
N VAL A 118 -3.76 -15.35 -17.34
CA VAL A 118 -3.62 -14.86 -15.96
C VAL A 118 -3.27 -16.00 -15.00
N ARG A 119 -3.89 -17.19 -15.16
CA ARG A 119 -3.52 -18.38 -14.36
C ARG A 119 -2.08 -18.82 -14.63
N GLY A 120 -1.67 -18.87 -15.89
CA GLY A 120 -0.28 -19.21 -16.28
C GLY A 120 0.73 -18.25 -15.65
N PHE A 121 0.44 -16.95 -15.70
CA PHE A 121 1.26 -15.92 -15.05
C PHE A 121 1.40 -16.15 -13.54
N TYR A 122 0.30 -16.43 -12.82
CA TYR A 122 0.39 -16.69 -11.37
C TYR A 122 1.14 -17.99 -11.07
N GLY A 123 0.96 -19.05 -11.89
CA GLY A 123 1.70 -20.29 -11.77
C GLY A 123 3.21 -20.08 -11.97
N GLU A 124 3.61 -19.35 -12.99
CA GLU A 124 5.02 -18.99 -13.22
C GLU A 124 5.61 -18.24 -12.02
N LYS A 125 4.91 -17.21 -11.53
CA LYS A 125 5.41 -16.40 -10.40
C LYS A 125 5.41 -17.16 -9.08
N ALA A 126 4.49 -18.07 -8.86
CA ALA A 126 4.48 -18.95 -7.68
C ALA A 126 5.63 -19.97 -7.70
N GLY A 127 6.12 -20.35 -8.88
CA GLY A 127 7.31 -21.22 -9.04
C GLY A 127 8.65 -20.50 -8.83
N THR A 128 8.62 -19.18 -8.59
CA THR A 128 9.83 -18.39 -8.26
C THR A 128 9.95 -18.18 -6.75
N ASN A 129 11.06 -17.59 -6.29
CA ASN A 129 11.29 -17.25 -4.86
C ASN A 129 10.39 -16.10 -4.34
N LEU A 130 9.24 -15.84 -4.99
CA LEU A 130 8.31 -14.80 -4.59
C LEU A 130 7.28 -15.33 -3.60
N SER A 131 7.01 -14.56 -2.55
CA SER A 131 5.97 -14.93 -1.59
C SER A 131 4.57 -14.88 -2.24
N ALA A 132 3.66 -15.74 -1.79
CA ALA A 132 2.26 -15.74 -2.21
C ALA A 132 1.59 -14.35 -1.99
N ALA A 133 2.01 -13.63 -0.94
CA ALA A 133 1.57 -12.25 -0.69
C ALA A 133 1.99 -11.29 -1.82
N THR A 134 3.18 -11.49 -2.41
CA THR A 134 3.64 -10.69 -3.56
C THR A 134 2.82 -11.00 -4.81
N VAL A 135 2.51 -12.27 -5.09
CA VAL A 135 1.65 -12.68 -6.21
C VAL A 135 0.23 -12.12 -6.01
N LYS A 136 -0.30 -12.12 -4.77
CA LYS A 136 -1.58 -11.49 -4.45
C LYS A 136 -1.58 -9.98 -4.73
N LYS A 137 -0.47 -9.27 -4.47
CA LYS A 137 -0.34 -7.84 -4.85
C LYS A 137 -0.36 -7.66 -6.37
N MET A 138 0.30 -8.53 -7.13
CA MET A 138 0.24 -8.50 -8.61
C MET A 138 -1.19 -8.69 -9.11
N HIS A 139 -1.93 -9.64 -8.52
CA HIS A 139 -3.36 -9.84 -8.83
C HIS A 139 -4.17 -8.57 -8.60
N VAL A 140 -4.00 -7.89 -7.45
CA VAL A 140 -4.73 -6.66 -7.11
C VAL A 140 -4.46 -5.57 -8.14
N VAL A 141 -3.20 -5.38 -8.55
CA VAL A 141 -2.82 -4.35 -9.54
C VAL A 141 -3.40 -4.68 -10.91
N LEU A 142 -3.19 -5.91 -11.40
CA LEU A 142 -3.70 -6.35 -12.70
C LEU A 142 -5.22 -6.29 -12.75
N ARG A 143 -5.90 -6.79 -11.73
CA ARG A 143 -7.36 -6.77 -11.64
C ARG A 143 -7.90 -5.36 -11.66
N LYS A 144 -7.27 -4.42 -10.93
CA LYS A 144 -7.68 -3.01 -10.90
C LYS A 144 -7.53 -2.34 -12.26
N ALA A 145 -6.40 -2.58 -12.94
CA ALA A 145 -6.17 -2.06 -14.29
C ALA A 145 -7.18 -2.61 -15.30
N LEU A 146 -7.41 -3.92 -15.29
CA LEU A 146 -8.39 -4.54 -16.20
C LEU A 146 -9.83 -4.13 -15.88
N SER A 147 -10.18 -3.86 -14.61
CA SER A 147 -11.50 -3.32 -14.27
C SER A 147 -11.69 -1.90 -14.83
N GLN A 148 -10.63 -1.08 -14.85
CA GLN A 148 -10.68 0.21 -15.53
C GLN A 148 -10.85 0.03 -17.03
N ALA A 149 -10.15 -0.93 -17.67
CA ALA A 149 -10.32 -1.22 -19.09
C ALA A 149 -11.75 -1.64 -19.47
N VAL A 150 -12.45 -2.34 -18.56
CA VAL A 150 -13.87 -2.67 -18.73
C VAL A 150 -14.74 -1.41 -18.63
N SER A 151 -14.48 -0.56 -17.62
CA SER A 151 -15.21 0.70 -17.44
C SER A 151 -15.01 1.66 -18.60
N ASP A 152 -13.83 1.65 -19.22
CA ASP A 152 -13.48 2.46 -20.40
C ASP A 152 -13.98 1.84 -21.71
N GLY A 153 -14.67 0.68 -21.67
CA GLY A 153 -15.20 -0.01 -22.85
C GLY A 153 -14.13 -0.65 -23.75
N LEU A 154 -12.88 -0.77 -23.32
CA LEU A 154 -11.77 -1.35 -24.09
C LEU A 154 -11.88 -2.88 -24.19
N ILE A 155 -12.40 -3.53 -23.17
CA ILE A 155 -12.65 -4.98 -23.10
C ILE A 155 -14.02 -5.27 -22.48
N PRO A 156 -14.70 -6.35 -22.89
CA PRO A 156 -16.06 -6.65 -22.41
C PRO A 156 -16.09 -7.22 -20.99
N ARG A 157 -14.98 -7.78 -20.49
CA ARG A 157 -14.88 -8.42 -19.19
C ARG A 157 -13.45 -8.42 -18.67
N ASN A 158 -13.30 -8.45 -17.36
CA ASN A 158 -12.00 -8.53 -16.71
C ASN A 158 -11.52 -9.99 -16.63
N ALA A 159 -10.43 -10.32 -17.32
CA ALA A 159 -9.87 -11.67 -17.35
C ALA A 159 -9.33 -12.14 -15.98
N ALA A 160 -9.09 -11.22 -15.03
CA ALA A 160 -8.60 -11.56 -13.70
C ALA A 160 -9.72 -11.87 -12.69
N ASP A 161 -10.99 -11.52 -12.95
CA ASP A 161 -12.09 -11.67 -11.98
C ASP A 161 -12.35 -13.14 -11.57
N GLY A 162 -12.22 -14.07 -12.49
CA GLY A 162 -12.43 -15.51 -12.24
C GLY A 162 -11.17 -16.26 -11.80
N VAL A 163 -10.03 -15.59 -11.62
CA VAL A 163 -8.74 -16.22 -11.31
C VAL A 163 -8.31 -15.91 -9.90
N LYS A 164 -8.22 -16.94 -9.06
CA LYS A 164 -7.72 -16.79 -7.70
C LYS A 164 -6.18 -16.83 -7.71
N PRO A 165 -5.49 -15.86 -7.08
CA PRO A 165 -4.06 -15.96 -6.87
C PRO A 165 -3.76 -17.14 -5.91
N PRO A 166 -2.51 -17.62 -5.87
CA PRO A 166 -2.10 -18.64 -4.91
C PRO A 166 -2.50 -18.26 -3.49
N ARG A 167 -3.01 -19.24 -2.73
CA ARG A 167 -3.33 -18.99 -1.32
C ARG A 167 -2.05 -18.65 -0.58
N VAL A 168 -2.10 -17.66 0.27
CA VAL A 168 -1.07 -17.44 1.27
C VAL A 168 -1.24 -18.59 2.27
N SER A 169 -0.47 -19.67 2.07
CA SER A 169 -0.66 -20.95 2.77
C SER A 169 -0.06 -20.99 4.18
N ALA A 170 0.53 -19.91 4.62
CA ALA A 170 0.90 -19.83 6.03
C ALA A 170 -0.16 -19.02 6.76
N PRO A 171 -0.57 -19.38 7.98
CA PRO A 171 -0.98 -18.37 8.92
C PRO A 171 0.09 -17.31 8.84
N GLY A 172 -0.28 -16.05 8.57
CA GLY A 172 0.68 -14.94 8.49
C GLY A 172 1.64 -15.15 9.66
N GLU A 173 2.95 -14.95 9.44
CA GLU A 173 3.95 -15.21 10.48
C GLU A 173 3.34 -14.79 11.80
N GLU A 174 3.18 -15.78 12.70
CA GLU A 174 2.49 -15.56 13.97
C GLU A 174 3.14 -14.37 14.61
N ILE A 175 2.35 -13.34 14.85
CA ILE A 175 2.88 -12.13 15.48
C ILE A 175 3.34 -12.56 16.86
N ARG A 176 4.64 -12.55 17.07
CA ARG A 176 5.27 -12.86 18.35
C ARG A 176 5.83 -11.57 18.93
N PRO A 177 5.03 -10.84 19.71
CA PRO A 177 5.52 -9.69 20.45
C PRO A 177 6.55 -10.15 21.50
N LEU A 178 7.34 -9.22 22.01
CA LEU A 178 8.14 -9.47 23.20
C LEU A 178 7.19 -9.61 24.40
N ASP A 179 7.49 -10.54 25.29
CA ASP A 179 6.86 -10.55 26.60
C ASP A 179 7.45 -9.43 27.51
N SER A 180 6.99 -9.34 28.75
CA SER A 180 7.40 -8.27 29.68
C SER A 180 8.89 -8.35 30.03
N GLU A 181 9.45 -9.55 30.18
CA GLU A 181 10.85 -9.77 30.55
C GLU A 181 11.77 -9.49 29.36
N GLU A 182 11.44 -10.02 28.19
CA GLU A 182 12.15 -9.74 26.94
C GLU A 182 12.13 -8.24 26.60
N CYS A 183 10.98 -7.58 26.83
CA CYS A 183 10.82 -6.15 26.63
C CYS A 183 11.70 -5.33 27.58
N ALA A 184 11.75 -5.69 28.87
CA ALA A 184 12.63 -5.07 29.86
C ALA A 184 14.10 -5.26 29.47
N SER A 185 14.51 -6.47 29.09
CA SER A 185 15.87 -6.79 28.63
C SER A 185 16.23 -5.98 27.37
N PHE A 186 15.30 -5.84 26.43
CA PHE A 186 15.51 -5.04 25.22
C PHE A 186 15.71 -3.54 25.53
N LEU A 187 14.89 -2.97 26.40
CA LEU A 187 15.00 -1.58 26.82
C LEU A 187 16.30 -1.34 27.61
N GLU A 188 16.69 -2.25 28.50
CA GLU A 188 17.96 -2.16 29.25
C GLU A 188 19.16 -2.24 28.28
N ALA A 189 19.14 -3.15 27.31
CA ALA A 189 20.17 -3.25 26.28
C ALA A 189 20.29 -1.98 25.41
N SER A 190 19.24 -1.17 25.33
CA SER A 190 19.26 0.10 24.61
C SER A 190 19.77 1.28 25.44
N ARG A 191 19.95 1.11 26.76
CA ARG A 191 20.37 2.18 27.68
C ARG A 191 21.73 2.74 27.30
N GLY A 192 21.86 4.06 27.32
CA GLY A 192 23.07 4.78 26.96
C GLY A 192 23.32 4.88 25.44
N GLU A 193 22.56 4.18 24.61
CA GLU A 193 22.69 4.29 23.17
C GLU A 193 22.10 5.62 22.65
N ARG A 194 22.64 6.11 21.54
CA ARG A 194 22.16 7.35 20.91
C ARG A 194 20.64 7.35 20.65
N LEU A 195 20.09 6.19 20.31
CA LEU A 195 18.67 6.01 19.96
C LEU A 195 17.85 5.37 21.09
N GLU A 196 18.33 5.36 22.33
CA GLU A 196 17.62 4.84 23.50
C GLU A 196 16.18 5.37 23.58
N ALA A 197 16.01 6.70 23.48
CA ALA A 197 14.68 7.33 23.55
C ALA A 197 13.76 6.90 22.40
N LEU A 198 14.31 6.57 21.22
CA LEU A 198 13.52 6.06 20.09
C LEU A 198 12.91 4.71 20.43
N TYR A 199 13.69 3.80 21.02
CA TYR A 199 13.20 2.47 21.41
C TYR A 199 12.22 2.57 22.58
N MET A 200 12.49 3.44 23.55
CA MET A 200 11.57 3.72 24.65
C MET A 200 10.21 4.20 24.14
N VAL A 201 10.18 5.18 23.24
CA VAL A 201 8.92 5.69 22.64
C VAL A 201 8.26 4.64 21.73
N ALA A 202 9.04 3.83 21.01
CA ALA A 202 8.51 2.76 20.18
C ALA A 202 7.69 1.76 20.98
N VAL A 203 8.23 1.31 22.11
CA VAL A 203 7.59 0.33 23.00
C VAL A 203 6.44 0.96 23.79
N HIS A 204 6.66 2.10 24.44
CA HIS A 204 5.66 2.69 25.33
C HIS A 204 4.48 3.35 24.63
N CYS A 205 4.66 3.80 23.39
CA CYS A 205 3.65 4.56 22.65
C CYS A 205 3.15 3.84 21.38
N GLY A 206 3.79 2.74 21.00
CA GLY A 206 3.39 1.95 19.81
C GLY A 206 3.43 2.72 18.49
N LEU A 207 4.29 3.75 18.36
CA LEU A 207 4.41 4.52 17.12
C LEU A 207 5.00 3.64 15.99
N ARG A 208 4.55 3.91 14.76
CA ARG A 208 5.16 3.28 13.57
C ARG A 208 6.58 3.80 13.35
N GLU A 209 7.47 3.00 12.78
CA GLU A 209 8.86 3.40 12.46
C GLU A 209 8.92 4.75 11.73
N GLY A 210 8.09 4.91 10.68
CA GLY A 210 8.04 6.16 9.93
C GLY A 210 7.50 7.35 10.72
N GLU A 211 6.63 7.13 11.70
CA GLU A 211 6.10 8.17 12.60
C GLU A 211 7.19 8.62 13.59
N LEU A 212 7.95 7.68 14.14
CA LEU A 212 9.10 7.98 15.02
C LEU A 212 10.15 8.80 14.29
N LEU A 213 10.56 8.38 13.09
CA LEU A 213 11.61 9.04 12.32
C LEU A 213 11.18 10.39 11.72
N ALA A 214 9.88 10.69 11.71
CA ALA A 214 9.34 11.98 11.27
C ALA A 214 8.87 12.86 12.45
N LEU A 215 9.07 12.41 13.70
CA LEU A 215 8.67 13.17 14.89
C LEU A 215 9.54 14.40 15.06
N ARG A 216 8.92 15.56 15.31
CA ARG A 216 9.59 16.82 15.54
C ARG A 216 9.44 17.27 16.99
N TRP A 217 10.37 18.10 17.46
CA TRP A 217 10.30 18.64 18.81
C TRP A 217 9.08 19.54 19.03
N GLU A 218 8.62 20.25 17.98
CA GLU A 218 7.37 21.02 18.03
C GLU A 218 6.12 20.17 18.35
N ASP A 219 6.19 18.84 18.11
CA ASP A 219 5.12 17.88 18.37
C ASP A 219 5.26 17.19 19.74
N VAL A 220 6.29 17.50 20.51
CA VAL A 220 6.61 16.86 21.79
C VAL A 220 6.39 17.82 22.94
N CYS A 221 5.39 17.53 23.76
CA CYS A 221 5.06 18.34 24.94
C CYS A 221 5.55 17.63 26.20
N LEU A 222 6.74 18.00 26.70
CA LEU A 222 7.37 17.38 27.89
C LEU A 222 7.04 18.09 29.19
N GLU A 223 6.74 19.39 29.15
CA GLU A 223 6.53 20.22 30.35
C GLU A 223 5.07 20.25 30.82
N ALA A 224 4.16 19.61 30.10
CA ALA A 224 2.77 19.51 30.51
C ALA A 224 2.61 18.58 31.71
N VAL A 225 1.57 18.81 32.53
CA VAL A 225 1.13 17.88 33.62
C VAL A 225 0.96 16.45 33.11
N LYS A 226 0.56 16.31 31.86
CA LYS A 226 0.41 15.03 31.14
C LYS A 226 1.25 15.09 29.86
N PRO A 227 2.55 14.75 29.91
CA PRO A 227 3.41 14.74 28.74
C PRO A 227 2.83 13.90 27.61
N ALA A 228 3.01 14.36 26.37
CA ALA A 228 2.45 13.69 25.21
C ALA A 228 3.21 14.02 23.93
N VAL A 229 3.06 13.18 22.93
CA VAL A 229 3.48 13.42 21.55
C VAL A 229 2.26 13.54 20.63
N LEU A 230 2.33 14.42 19.64
CA LEU A 230 1.33 14.59 18.61
C LEU A 230 1.84 13.97 17.32
N VAL A 231 1.29 12.84 16.92
CA VAL A 231 1.72 12.08 15.74
C VAL A 231 0.97 12.60 14.51
N ARG A 232 1.59 13.48 13.74
CA ARG A 232 1.01 14.13 12.55
C ARG A 232 1.71 13.74 11.26
N ARG A 233 2.96 13.28 11.34
CA ARG A 233 3.84 13.07 10.19
C ARG A 233 4.36 11.64 10.14
N THR A 234 4.78 11.23 8.98
CA THR A 234 5.45 9.94 8.77
C THR A 234 6.54 10.09 7.72
N LEU A 235 7.62 9.36 7.89
CA LEU A 235 8.68 9.25 6.90
C LEU A 235 8.24 8.31 5.78
N THR A 236 8.30 8.77 4.54
CA THR A 236 7.92 8.00 3.35
C THR A 236 9.01 8.10 2.29
N ARG A 237 8.98 7.19 1.30
CA ARG A 237 9.82 7.33 0.11
C ARG A 237 9.41 8.57 -0.67
N GLY A 238 10.40 9.31 -1.16
CA GLY A 238 10.18 10.45 -2.05
C GLY A 238 9.76 10.02 -3.44
N GLU A 239 9.63 10.99 -4.34
CA GLU A 239 9.23 10.79 -5.72
C GLU A 239 10.11 9.74 -6.42
N ASN A 240 9.46 8.89 -7.21
CA ASN A 240 10.12 7.76 -7.91
C ASN A 240 10.90 6.80 -6.99
N GLY A 241 10.53 6.74 -5.70
CA GLY A 241 11.18 5.88 -4.71
C GLY A 241 12.58 6.34 -4.29
N ARG A 242 12.99 7.54 -4.67
CA ARG A 242 14.30 8.12 -4.33
C ARG A 242 14.23 8.97 -3.07
N GLY A 243 15.21 8.76 -2.19
CA GLY A 243 15.32 9.52 -0.94
C GLY A 243 14.19 9.23 0.06
N TRP A 244 14.13 10.06 1.10
CA TRP A 244 13.11 10.03 2.14
C TRP A 244 12.54 11.41 2.31
N VAL A 245 11.22 11.49 2.52
CA VAL A 245 10.49 12.75 2.74
C VAL A 245 9.52 12.59 3.90
N VAL A 246 9.26 13.70 4.57
CA VAL A 246 8.26 13.76 5.64
C VAL A 246 6.92 14.15 5.04
N GLY A 247 5.93 13.26 5.17
CA GLY A 247 4.56 13.47 4.72
C GLY A 247 3.56 13.36 5.86
N ALA A 248 2.27 13.61 5.59
CA ALA A 248 1.21 13.40 6.56
C ALA A 248 1.09 11.94 6.97
N SER A 249 0.90 11.67 8.28
CA SER A 249 0.80 10.31 8.83
C SER A 249 -0.48 9.60 8.40
N THR A 250 -1.59 10.33 8.34
CA THR A 250 -2.91 9.75 8.05
C THR A 250 -3.45 10.20 6.69
N LYS A 251 -4.40 9.43 6.13
CA LYS A 251 -5.10 9.83 4.90
C LYS A 251 -5.96 11.09 5.11
N SER A 252 -6.46 11.31 6.33
CA SER A 252 -7.29 12.46 6.71
C SER A 252 -6.49 13.68 7.13
N GLY A 253 -5.15 13.58 7.24
CA GLY A 253 -4.30 14.66 7.77
C GLY A 253 -4.45 14.92 9.27
N GLN A 254 -5.40 14.29 9.94
CA GLN A 254 -5.61 14.44 11.39
C GLN A 254 -4.53 13.66 12.16
N GLY A 255 -3.85 14.35 13.07
CA GLY A 255 -2.91 13.76 14.00
C GLY A 255 -3.62 13.05 15.16
N ARG A 256 -2.88 12.18 15.87
CA ARG A 256 -3.34 11.64 17.15
C ARG A 256 -2.38 12.05 18.26
N ARG A 257 -2.95 12.30 19.43
CA ARG A 257 -2.18 12.57 20.65
C ARG A 257 -1.95 11.26 21.40
N VAL A 258 -0.68 10.95 21.69
CA VAL A 258 -0.28 9.78 22.47
C VAL A 258 0.38 10.28 23.75
N ARG A 259 -0.16 9.86 24.90
CA ARG A 259 0.38 10.22 26.21
C ARG A 259 1.69 9.46 26.45
N LEU A 260 2.69 10.17 26.96
CA LEU A 260 3.95 9.57 27.36
C LEU A 260 3.87 9.03 28.79
N THR A 261 4.50 7.87 29.03
CA THR A 261 4.81 7.44 30.39
C THR A 261 5.86 8.35 31.01
N ARG A 262 5.97 8.37 32.34
CA ARG A 262 6.99 9.17 33.04
C ARG A 262 8.39 8.82 32.56
N GLN A 263 8.67 7.54 32.38
CA GLN A 263 9.95 7.02 31.90
C GLN A 263 10.27 7.52 30.49
N ALA A 264 9.32 7.38 29.54
CA ALA A 264 9.50 7.86 28.16
C ALA A 264 9.72 9.38 28.11
N ALA A 265 9.01 10.14 28.94
CA ALA A 265 9.19 11.60 29.01
C ALA A 265 10.58 11.98 29.57
N SER A 266 11.06 11.31 30.62
CA SER A 266 12.41 11.51 31.18
C SER A 266 13.49 11.19 30.15
N THR A 267 13.41 10.01 29.52
CA THR A 267 14.38 9.59 28.50
C THR A 267 14.41 10.54 27.29
N LEU A 268 13.26 11.10 26.91
CA LEU A 268 13.21 12.13 25.85
C LEU A 268 13.85 13.46 26.29
N LYS A 269 13.73 13.86 27.55
CA LYS A 269 14.42 15.05 28.08
C LYS A 269 15.93 14.88 28.02
N ASP A 270 16.44 13.72 28.45
CA ASP A 270 17.87 13.42 28.40
C ASP A 270 18.37 13.28 26.94
N HIS A 271 17.56 12.71 26.05
CA HIS A 271 17.85 12.68 24.63
C HIS A 271 17.98 14.09 24.04
N ARG A 272 17.07 15.02 24.40
CA ARG A 272 17.13 16.42 23.95
C ARG A 272 18.42 17.11 24.35
N LYS A 273 18.88 16.89 25.59
CA LYS A 273 20.15 17.43 26.07
C LYS A 273 21.32 16.90 25.25
N ARG A 274 21.40 15.56 25.07
CA ARG A 274 22.46 14.92 24.26
C ARG A 274 22.45 15.42 22.81
N GLN A 275 21.29 15.60 22.21
CA GLN A 275 21.17 16.11 20.86
C GLN A 275 21.61 17.57 20.73
N LEU A 276 21.34 18.42 21.73
CA LEU A 276 21.84 19.80 21.76
C LEU A 276 23.36 19.83 21.84
N GLU A 277 23.98 18.95 22.60
CA GLU A 277 25.45 18.81 22.67
C GLU A 277 26.03 18.33 21.35
N GLU A 278 25.39 17.34 20.65
CA GLU A 278 25.77 16.90 19.30
C GLU A 278 25.71 18.10 18.32
N ARG A 279 24.63 18.86 18.36
CA ARG A 279 24.44 20.05 17.53
C ARG A 279 25.54 21.10 17.74
N LEU A 280 25.89 21.37 18.98
CA LEU A 280 26.97 22.33 19.31
C LEU A 280 28.33 21.85 18.81
N ARG A 281 28.64 20.55 18.93
CA ARG A 281 29.90 19.96 18.43
C ARG A 281 30.02 20.04 16.91
N LEU A 282 28.92 19.83 16.19
CA LEU A 282 28.90 19.85 14.72
C LEU A 282 28.78 21.26 14.13
N ALA A 283 28.32 22.23 14.93
CA ALA A 283 28.17 23.64 14.53
C ALA A 283 27.52 23.81 13.13
N GLY A 284 28.21 24.38 12.17
CA GLY A 284 27.68 24.63 10.82
C GLY A 284 27.42 23.40 9.95
N LEU A 285 27.83 22.22 10.39
CA LEU A 285 27.53 20.95 9.67
C LEU A 285 26.17 20.38 10.05
N TRP A 286 25.55 20.87 11.12
CA TRP A 286 24.23 20.41 11.54
C TRP A 286 23.13 20.95 10.65
N GLN A 287 22.31 20.05 10.11
CA GLN A 287 21.11 20.38 9.34
C GLN A 287 19.88 20.35 10.26
N ASP A 288 19.34 21.52 10.56
CA ASP A 288 18.22 21.63 11.50
C ASP A 288 16.87 21.41 10.79
N HIS A 289 16.28 20.25 11.04
CA HIS A 289 14.94 19.88 10.59
C HIS A 289 13.94 19.72 11.75
N ASP A 290 14.30 20.15 12.95
CA ASP A 290 13.54 20.01 14.19
C ASP A 290 13.18 18.55 14.55
N LEU A 291 13.94 17.57 14.04
CA LEU A 291 13.66 16.15 14.26
C LEU A 291 14.07 15.72 15.65
N VAL A 292 13.22 14.88 16.29
CA VAL A 292 13.55 14.24 17.55
C VAL A 292 14.65 13.18 17.34
N PHE A 293 14.56 12.40 16.26
CA PHE A 293 15.48 11.32 15.95
C PHE A 293 16.16 11.51 14.58
N PRO A 294 17.01 12.53 14.41
CA PRO A 294 17.80 12.72 13.19
C PRO A 294 18.96 11.73 13.10
N ASN A 295 19.61 11.70 11.94
CA ASN A 295 20.93 11.10 11.81
C ASN A 295 22.01 11.93 12.53
N GLU A 296 23.27 11.53 12.40
CA GLU A 296 24.42 12.18 13.07
C GLU A 296 24.65 13.62 12.62
N THR A 297 24.13 14.04 11.46
CA THR A 297 24.26 15.40 10.91
C THR A 297 22.98 16.23 11.02
N GLY A 298 21.97 15.78 11.76
CA GLY A 298 20.70 16.51 11.91
C GLY A 298 19.64 16.20 10.82
N SER A 299 20.01 15.46 9.75
CA SER A 299 19.13 15.12 8.64
C SER A 299 18.22 13.93 8.93
N LEU A 300 17.33 13.62 7.96
CA LEU A 300 16.44 12.46 8.03
C LEU A 300 17.21 11.15 8.21
N PHE A 301 16.78 10.36 9.19
CA PHE A 301 17.37 9.06 9.48
C PHE A 301 16.90 8.02 8.44
N ASN A 302 17.84 7.24 7.90
CA ASN A 302 17.52 6.16 6.99
C ASN A 302 16.96 4.95 7.76
N PRO A 303 15.71 4.52 7.53
CA PRO A 303 15.13 3.36 8.20
C PRO A 303 15.93 2.06 8.07
N SER A 304 16.62 1.87 6.93
CA SER A 304 17.46 0.69 6.74
C SER A 304 18.66 0.69 7.69
N ASN A 305 19.25 1.87 7.97
CA ASN A 305 20.34 1.99 8.95
C ASN A 305 19.83 1.73 10.37
N LEU A 306 18.63 2.22 10.72
CA LEU A 306 18.00 1.91 11.98
C LEU A 306 17.87 0.39 12.19
N ARG A 307 17.26 -0.30 11.23
CA ARG A 307 16.98 -1.75 11.34
C ARG A 307 18.26 -2.59 11.30
N ASN A 308 19.15 -2.31 10.34
CA ASN A 308 20.29 -3.19 10.05
C ASN A 308 21.52 -2.92 10.92
N ARG A 309 21.61 -1.75 11.56
CA ARG A 309 22.74 -1.38 12.42
C ARG A 309 22.32 -1.28 13.87
N SER A 310 21.55 -0.25 14.24
CA SER A 310 21.21 0.02 15.64
C SER A 310 20.32 -1.09 16.23
N PHE A 311 19.16 -1.36 15.61
CA PHE A 311 18.22 -2.35 16.11
C PHE A 311 18.78 -3.76 16.14
N LYS A 312 19.55 -4.17 15.11
CA LYS A 312 20.22 -5.47 15.09
C LYS A 312 21.21 -5.63 16.26
N ARG A 313 21.98 -4.57 16.56
CA ARG A 313 22.92 -4.58 17.70
C ARG A 313 22.21 -4.69 19.05
N ILE A 314 21.11 -3.93 19.23
CA ILE A 314 20.34 -3.98 20.48
C ILE A 314 19.71 -5.36 20.67
N LYS A 315 19.11 -5.96 19.64
CA LYS A 315 18.57 -7.34 19.70
C LYS A 315 19.61 -8.35 20.18
N ALA A 316 20.81 -8.29 19.62
CA ALA A 316 21.89 -9.21 19.99
C ALA A 316 22.30 -9.01 21.45
N ARG A 317 22.40 -7.76 21.95
CA ARG A 317 22.72 -7.46 23.35
C ARG A 317 21.63 -7.88 24.33
N ALA A 318 20.39 -7.73 23.93
CA ALA A 318 19.22 -8.12 24.72
C ALA A 318 18.98 -9.62 24.74
N ASN A 319 19.71 -10.39 23.93
CA ASN A 319 19.50 -11.83 23.72
C ASN A 319 18.06 -12.19 23.36
N VAL A 320 17.36 -11.31 22.62
CA VAL A 320 16.02 -11.57 22.10
C VAL A 320 16.12 -12.25 20.73
N ARG A 321 15.03 -12.90 20.32
CA ARG A 321 14.97 -13.68 19.08
C ARG A 321 15.43 -12.89 17.84
N GLU A 322 16.11 -13.56 16.93
CA GLU A 322 16.75 -12.94 15.78
C GLU A 322 15.76 -12.42 14.74
N ASP A 323 14.62 -13.08 14.57
CA ASP A 323 13.55 -12.73 13.64
C ASP A 323 12.68 -11.54 14.09
N LEU A 324 12.89 -11.02 15.32
CA LEU A 324 12.21 -9.82 15.82
C LEU A 324 12.40 -8.64 14.86
N ARG A 325 11.29 -8.10 14.37
CA ARG A 325 11.26 -6.93 13.46
C ARG A 325 11.03 -5.65 14.25
N PHE A 326 11.46 -4.52 13.74
CA PHE A 326 11.21 -3.23 14.39
C PHE A 326 9.72 -2.96 14.61
N HIS A 327 8.86 -3.41 13.68
CA HIS A 327 7.41 -3.24 13.82
C HIS A 327 6.82 -4.07 14.96
N ASP A 328 7.49 -5.13 15.39
CA ASP A 328 7.03 -5.98 16.48
C ASP A 328 7.10 -5.26 17.84
N LEU A 329 7.90 -4.19 18.00
CA LEU A 329 7.85 -3.31 19.18
C LEU A 329 6.47 -2.64 19.34
N ARG A 330 5.81 -2.31 18.24
CA ARG A 330 4.44 -1.80 18.28
C ARG A 330 3.44 -2.91 18.62
N HIS A 331 3.67 -4.13 18.13
CA HIS A 331 2.88 -5.29 18.54
C HIS A 331 3.07 -5.57 20.04
N THR A 332 4.28 -5.47 20.56
CA THR A 332 4.59 -5.57 21.99
C THR A 332 3.79 -4.55 22.81
N CYS A 333 3.81 -3.27 22.41
CA CYS A 333 3.01 -2.23 23.07
C CYS A 333 1.51 -2.60 23.13
N ALA A 334 0.96 -3.05 22.01
CA ALA A 334 -0.46 -3.41 21.95
C ALA A 334 -0.80 -4.62 22.82
N THR A 335 0.03 -5.66 22.75
CA THR A 335 -0.16 -6.90 23.51
C THR A 335 -0.07 -6.64 25.01
N LEU A 336 0.97 -5.94 25.47
CA LEU A 336 1.12 -5.61 26.89
C LEU A 336 -0.05 -4.76 27.41
N LEU A 337 -0.55 -3.79 26.65
CA LEU A 337 -1.72 -3.01 27.06
C LEU A 337 -3.00 -3.84 27.14
N LEU A 338 -3.20 -4.77 26.20
CA LEU A 338 -4.38 -5.63 26.16
C LEU A 338 -4.33 -6.69 27.26
N SER A 339 -3.17 -7.27 27.56
CA SER A 339 -3.00 -8.22 28.68
C SER A 339 -3.22 -7.56 30.05
N GLU A 340 -2.95 -6.25 30.18
CA GLU A 340 -3.28 -5.43 31.36
C GLU A 340 -4.75 -4.96 31.37
N GLY A 341 -5.60 -5.51 30.53
CA GLY A 341 -7.04 -5.20 30.51
C GLY A 341 -7.40 -3.83 29.93
N VAL A 342 -6.49 -3.14 29.25
CA VAL A 342 -6.81 -1.85 28.60
C VAL A 342 -7.81 -2.08 27.47
N ASN A 343 -8.89 -1.30 27.48
CA ASN A 343 -9.96 -1.40 26.49
C ASN A 343 -9.41 -1.35 25.04
N VAL A 344 -9.82 -2.30 24.22
CA VAL A 344 -9.40 -2.45 22.81
C VAL A 344 -9.59 -1.18 21.99
N LYS A 345 -10.63 -0.40 22.26
CA LYS A 345 -10.87 0.88 21.60
C LYS A 345 -9.77 1.89 21.91
N VAL A 346 -9.36 1.98 23.17
CA VAL A 346 -8.27 2.87 23.61
C VAL A 346 -6.95 2.46 22.95
N VAL A 347 -6.64 1.15 22.92
CA VAL A 347 -5.44 0.63 22.23
C VAL A 347 -5.50 0.93 20.72
N SER A 348 -6.64 0.73 20.09
CA SER A 348 -6.85 1.05 18.67
C SER A 348 -6.58 2.52 18.35
N GLU A 349 -7.07 3.42 19.17
CA GLU A 349 -6.87 4.88 19.04
C GLU A 349 -5.41 5.28 19.28
N LEU A 350 -4.78 4.75 20.33
CA LEU A 350 -3.37 4.95 20.63
C LEU A 350 -2.51 4.55 19.44
N LEU A 351 -2.76 3.38 18.89
CA LEU A 351 -2.04 2.89 17.72
C LEU A 351 -2.39 3.68 16.44
N GLY A 352 -3.54 4.33 16.35
CA GLY A 352 -4.03 5.00 15.15
C GLY A 352 -4.40 4.00 14.05
N HIS A 353 -5.17 2.97 14.41
CA HIS A 353 -5.80 2.08 13.44
C HIS A 353 -7.03 2.77 12.83
N ALA A 354 -7.25 2.57 11.53
CA ALA A 354 -8.40 3.15 10.83
C ALA A 354 -9.74 2.54 11.28
N SER A 355 -9.71 1.32 11.84
CA SER A 355 -10.86 0.60 12.39
C SER A 355 -10.42 -0.24 13.58
N ILE A 356 -11.26 -0.32 14.59
CA ILE A 356 -11.08 -1.22 15.74
C ILE A 356 -10.95 -2.68 15.32
N THR A 357 -11.59 -3.06 14.20
CA THR A 357 -11.50 -4.40 13.60
C THR A 357 -10.07 -4.83 13.32
N ILE A 358 -9.19 -3.87 12.98
CA ILE A 358 -7.76 -4.17 12.76
C ILE A 358 -7.13 -4.66 14.06
N THR A 359 -7.41 -3.99 15.18
CA THR A 359 -6.90 -4.37 16.51
C THR A 359 -7.46 -5.72 16.94
N LEU A 360 -8.77 -5.91 16.82
CA LEU A 360 -9.42 -7.18 17.16
C LEU A 360 -8.85 -8.34 16.34
N ASN A 361 -8.80 -8.24 15.02
CA ASN A 361 -8.30 -9.31 14.16
C ASN A 361 -6.81 -9.63 14.40
N THR A 362 -6.04 -8.63 14.81
CA THR A 362 -4.60 -8.78 15.02
C THR A 362 -4.27 -9.38 16.39
N TYR A 363 -5.03 -9.04 17.43
CA TYR A 363 -4.71 -9.34 18.82
C TYR A 363 -5.82 -10.15 19.53
N ALA A 364 -6.76 -10.76 18.79
CA ALA A 364 -7.83 -11.55 19.38
C ALA A 364 -7.33 -12.66 20.34
N HIS A 365 -6.18 -13.25 20.01
CA HIS A 365 -5.56 -14.33 20.79
C HIS A 365 -4.96 -13.89 22.14
N VAL A 366 -4.80 -12.57 22.35
CA VAL A 366 -4.24 -11.99 23.59
C VAL A 366 -5.34 -11.50 24.52
N LEU A 367 -6.55 -11.35 24.01
CA LEU A 367 -7.68 -10.87 24.83
C LEU A 367 -8.00 -11.95 25.88
N PRO A 368 -8.05 -11.61 27.18
CA PRO A 368 -8.50 -12.53 28.22
C PRO A 368 -9.89 -13.04 27.87
N ASP A 369 -10.25 -14.22 28.41
CA ASP A 369 -11.56 -14.78 28.18
C ASP A 369 -12.63 -13.80 28.70
N MET A 370 -13.18 -13.04 27.77
CA MET A 370 -14.15 -11.96 28.08
C MET A 370 -15.45 -12.53 28.66
N GLN A 371 -15.70 -13.84 28.52
CA GLN A 371 -16.89 -14.48 29.07
C GLN A 371 -16.77 -14.65 30.58
N ASP A 372 -15.63 -15.10 31.08
CA ASP A 372 -15.40 -15.23 32.52
C ASP A 372 -15.44 -13.84 33.21
N SER A 373 -14.73 -12.88 32.63
CA SER A 373 -14.78 -11.48 33.15
C SER A 373 -16.19 -10.87 33.12
N ALA A 374 -17.02 -11.22 32.14
CA ALA A 374 -18.39 -10.74 32.05
C ALA A 374 -19.29 -11.42 33.09
N ALA A 375 -19.08 -12.71 33.37
CA ALA A 375 -19.78 -13.43 34.42
C ALA A 375 -19.48 -12.84 35.82
N ASP A 376 -18.18 -12.67 36.13
CA ASP A 376 -17.72 -12.06 37.37
C ASP A 376 -18.29 -10.65 37.58
N ALA A 377 -18.27 -9.86 36.48
CA ALA A 377 -18.81 -8.49 36.52
C ALA A 377 -20.36 -8.48 36.76
N MET A 378 -21.10 -9.45 36.19
CA MET A 378 -22.52 -9.59 36.46
C MET A 378 -22.81 -10.03 37.89
N GLU A 379 -22.04 -10.98 38.44
CA GLU A 379 -22.15 -11.37 39.85
C GLU A 379 -21.89 -10.18 40.78
N ALA A 380 -20.81 -9.43 40.51
CA ALA A 380 -20.46 -8.24 41.31
C ALA A 380 -21.54 -7.11 41.21
N ALA A 381 -22.19 -6.99 40.05
CA ALA A 381 -23.22 -5.96 39.87
C ALA A 381 -24.60 -6.32 40.48
N LEU A 382 -24.84 -7.61 40.75
CA LEU A 382 -26.13 -8.11 41.30
C LEU A 382 -26.04 -8.53 42.76
N SER A 383 -24.84 -8.57 43.36
CA SER A 383 -24.59 -8.79 44.79
C SER A 383 -24.57 -7.47 45.56
#